data_af16928d3f1845037c7e70aa7c0375b7
#
_entry.id   af16928d3f1845037c7e70aa7c0375b7
#
_cell.length_a   1.000
_cell.length_b   1.000
_cell.length_c   1.000
_cell.angle_alpha   90.00
_cell.angle_beta   90.00
_cell.angle_gamma   90.00
#
_symmetry.space_group_name_H-M   'P 1'
#
loop_
_entity.id
_entity.type
_entity.pdbx_description
1 polymer ?
#
loop_
_entity_poly.entity_id
_entity_poly.type
_entity_poly.pdbx_seq_one_letter_code
_entity_poly.pdbx_strand_id
1 'polypeptide(L)'
;MYKSFLIKYAEIAIKGKNRYLFEDALVSQINHALKKAEGEFLVRKEQGRIYVDTLSDYDYDEVVEALKCVFGIVGICPVVLLEDEGFDKLAEEVIAYIDKVYPDKHFTFKVNARRARKNYPMESMEINAAMGEKILDAYPETKVDVHHPQVVFNIEIRAKINVYSTIIPGPGGMPVGTNGKAMLLLSGGIDSPVAGYMIAKRGVTIDATYFHAPPYTSERAKQKVVDLAKIVAKYSGPINLHVVNFTDIQLYIYEQCPHEELTIIMRRYMMKLAEHFAKENKCLGLITGESIGQVTSQTMQSLAATNEVCTMPVYRPLIGFDKQEIVTISEKIDAYETSILPYEDCCTIFVAKHPVTKPNLNVIHNDERKLSEKIDALMQEAIDTVEVIHIEG
;
A
#
# COMPACT_ATOMS: atom_id res chain seq x y z
N MET A 1 -11.62 -1.14 27.57
CA MET A 1 -10.68 -1.46 26.50
C MET A 1 -11.17 -2.71 25.80
N TYR A 2 -11.11 -2.80 24.48
CA TYR A 2 -11.55 -3.99 23.74
C TYR A 2 -10.52 -5.10 23.92
N LYS A 3 -10.98 -6.35 24.02
CA LYS A 3 -10.11 -7.53 24.13
C LYS A 3 -9.82 -8.21 22.79
N SER A 4 -10.49 -7.76 21.73
CA SER A 4 -10.30 -8.30 20.38
C SER A 4 -10.68 -7.30 19.31
N PHE A 5 -10.05 -7.42 18.13
CA PHE A 5 -10.43 -6.74 16.90
C PHE A 5 -10.81 -7.77 15.85
N LEU A 6 -12.00 -7.63 15.28
CA LEU A 6 -12.44 -8.43 14.14
C LEU A 6 -11.93 -7.77 12.85
N ILE A 7 -11.17 -8.53 12.06
CA ILE A 7 -10.61 -8.08 10.80
C ILE A 7 -11.49 -8.52 9.64
N LYS A 8 -11.98 -7.57 8.86
CA LYS A 8 -12.73 -7.83 7.63
C LYS A 8 -11.81 -7.73 6.42
N TYR A 9 -11.96 -8.66 5.49
CA TYR A 9 -11.29 -8.68 4.19
C TYR A 9 -12.32 -8.94 3.08
N ALA A 10 -12.05 -8.50 1.85
CA ALA A 10 -12.99 -8.61 0.73
C ALA A 10 -12.50 -9.55 -0.37
N GLU A 11 -11.50 -9.14 -1.15
CA GLU A 11 -11.03 -9.88 -2.32
C GLU A 11 -10.50 -11.30 -1.99
N ILE A 12 -10.00 -11.51 -0.78
CA ILE A 12 -9.56 -12.82 -0.30
C ILE A 12 -10.73 -13.81 -0.27
N ALA A 13 -11.95 -13.34 0.06
CA ALA A 13 -13.12 -14.19 0.19
C ALA A 13 -13.52 -14.92 -1.11
N ILE A 14 -13.18 -14.35 -2.28
CA ILE A 14 -13.52 -14.92 -3.60
C ILE A 14 -12.43 -15.83 -4.19
N LYS A 15 -11.33 -16.09 -3.48
CA LYS A 15 -10.17 -16.90 -3.96
C LYS A 15 -10.41 -18.42 -3.98
N GLY A 16 -11.62 -18.88 -3.70
CA GLY A 16 -12.00 -20.29 -3.79
C GLY A 16 -11.10 -21.20 -2.95
N LYS A 17 -10.60 -22.28 -3.56
CA LYS A 17 -9.76 -23.29 -2.89
C LYS A 17 -8.42 -22.74 -2.37
N ASN A 18 -7.90 -21.68 -2.96
CA ASN A 18 -6.61 -21.07 -2.57
C ASN A 18 -6.75 -19.99 -1.48
N ARG A 19 -7.94 -19.78 -0.96
CA ARG A 19 -8.24 -18.75 0.02
C ARG A 19 -7.33 -18.83 1.26
N TYR A 20 -7.03 -20.03 1.73
CA TYR A 20 -6.19 -20.24 2.91
C TYR A 20 -4.78 -19.63 2.76
N LEU A 21 -4.18 -19.64 1.55
CA LEU A 21 -2.87 -19.04 1.29
C LEU A 21 -2.89 -17.52 1.51
N PHE A 22 -3.97 -16.87 1.07
CA PHE A 22 -4.14 -15.42 1.26
C PHE A 22 -4.48 -15.07 2.71
N GLU A 23 -5.27 -15.90 3.40
CA GLU A 23 -5.54 -15.72 4.82
C GLU A 23 -4.27 -15.89 5.66
N ASP A 24 -3.42 -16.88 5.35
CA ASP A 24 -2.15 -17.10 6.04
C ASP A 24 -1.17 -15.95 5.80
N ALA A 25 -1.09 -15.45 4.56
CA ALA A 25 -0.31 -14.25 4.24
C ALA A 25 -0.83 -13.03 5.01
N LEU A 26 -2.15 -12.83 5.09
CA LEU A 26 -2.74 -11.73 5.85
C LEU A 26 -2.42 -11.83 7.35
N VAL A 27 -2.54 -13.02 7.94
CA VAL A 27 -2.17 -13.26 9.35
C VAL A 27 -0.69 -12.94 9.58
N SER A 28 0.19 -13.34 8.67
CA SER A 28 1.62 -13.05 8.75
C SER A 28 1.89 -11.53 8.70
N GLN A 29 1.23 -10.81 7.80
CA GLN A 29 1.36 -9.35 7.67
C GLN A 29 0.81 -8.61 8.91
N ILE A 30 -0.31 -9.05 9.46
CA ILE A 30 -0.88 -8.50 10.70
C ILE A 30 0.10 -8.69 11.87
N ASN A 31 0.63 -9.92 12.04
CA ASN A 31 1.63 -10.19 13.08
C ASN A 31 2.88 -9.32 12.93
N HIS A 32 3.33 -9.08 11.69
CA HIS A 32 4.48 -8.22 11.43
C HIS A 32 4.20 -6.75 11.80
N ALA A 33 3.05 -6.23 11.39
CA ALA A 33 2.66 -4.85 11.67
C ALA A 33 2.51 -4.58 13.19
N LEU A 34 1.92 -5.54 13.91
CA LEU A 34 1.71 -5.43 15.37
C LEU A 34 2.99 -5.50 16.22
N LYS A 35 4.13 -5.93 15.65
CA LYS A 35 5.42 -5.89 16.39
C LYS A 35 5.84 -4.49 16.81
N LYS A 36 5.29 -3.45 16.18
CA LYS A 36 5.61 -2.04 16.46
C LYS A 36 4.65 -1.39 17.46
N ALA A 37 3.50 -2.02 17.72
CA ALA A 37 2.53 -1.55 18.68
C ALA A 37 2.86 -2.09 20.08
N GLU A 38 2.59 -1.28 21.11
CA GLU A 38 2.70 -1.72 22.49
C GLU A 38 1.67 -2.81 22.81
N GLY A 39 2.10 -3.90 23.42
CA GLY A 39 1.26 -5.01 23.85
C GLY A 39 1.62 -6.37 23.27
N GLU A 40 0.90 -7.39 23.74
CA GLU A 40 1.00 -8.75 23.23
C GLU A 40 -0.31 -9.15 22.54
N PHE A 41 -0.20 -9.74 21.36
CA PHE A 41 -1.33 -10.04 20.49
C PHE A 41 -1.31 -11.48 19.99
N LEU A 42 -2.50 -12.06 19.86
CA LEU A 42 -2.71 -13.36 19.21
C LEU A 42 -3.59 -13.16 17.97
N VAL A 43 -3.03 -13.39 16.80
CA VAL A 43 -3.78 -13.35 15.53
C VAL A 43 -4.27 -14.76 15.21
N ARG A 44 -5.58 -14.96 15.16
CA ARG A 44 -6.19 -16.26 14.89
C ARG A 44 -7.21 -16.22 13.75
N LYS A 45 -7.34 -17.33 13.05
CA LYS A 45 -8.39 -17.55 12.03
C LYS A 45 -9.50 -18.40 12.63
N GLU A 46 -10.73 -18.01 12.37
CA GLU A 46 -11.91 -18.77 12.78
C GLU A 46 -13.04 -18.60 11.77
N GLN A 47 -13.43 -19.68 11.13
CA GLN A 47 -14.61 -19.74 10.24
C GLN A 47 -14.74 -18.59 9.23
N GLY A 48 -13.63 -18.23 8.55
CA GLY A 48 -13.60 -17.16 7.56
C GLY A 48 -13.60 -15.75 8.14
N ARG A 49 -13.12 -15.60 9.38
CA ARG A 49 -12.79 -14.34 10.05
C ARG A 49 -11.38 -14.41 10.58
N ILE A 50 -10.76 -13.26 10.74
CA ILE A 50 -9.49 -13.09 11.44
C ILE A 50 -9.75 -12.21 12.65
N TYR A 51 -9.18 -12.60 13.78
CA TYR A 51 -9.26 -11.85 15.02
C TYR A 51 -7.85 -11.52 15.50
N VAL A 52 -7.70 -10.33 16.05
CA VAL A 52 -6.53 -9.91 16.81
C VAL A 52 -6.96 -9.82 18.27
N ASP A 53 -6.62 -10.82 19.06
CA ASP A 53 -6.91 -10.84 20.49
C ASP A 53 -5.75 -10.18 21.25
N THR A 54 -6.06 -9.32 22.21
CA THR A 54 -5.08 -8.66 23.07
C THR A 54 -4.81 -9.51 24.30
N LEU A 55 -3.55 -9.83 24.57
CA LEU A 55 -3.11 -10.67 25.68
C LEU A 55 -2.59 -9.88 26.88
N SER A 56 -2.23 -8.62 26.67
CA SER A 56 -1.75 -7.68 27.68
C SER A 56 -2.42 -6.32 27.53
N ASP A 57 -2.05 -5.35 28.36
CA ASP A 57 -2.36 -3.94 28.13
C ASP A 57 -1.70 -3.50 26.83
N TYR A 58 -2.36 -2.60 26.09
CA TYR A 58 -1.94 -2.17 24.77
C TYR A 58 -2.38 -0.73 24.48
N ASP A 59 -1.71 -0.06 23.55
CA ASP A 59 -2.16 1.21 23.00
C ASP A 59 -3.15 0.98 21.85
N TYR A 60 -4.37 1.49 21.98
CA TYR A 60 -5.44 1.31 21.00
C TYR A 60 -5.14 1.98 19.66
N ASP A 61 -4.61 3.19 19.70
CA ASP A 61 -4.34 3.99 18.50
C ASP A 61 -3.16 3.39 17.72
N GLU A 62 -2.11 2.95 18.39
CA GLU A 62 -0.98 2.26 17.76
C GLU A 62 -1.42 0.97 17.05
N VAL A 63 -2.29 0.17 17.67
CA VAL A 63 -2.83 -1.06 17.05
C VAL A 63 -3.64 -0.72 15.82
N VAL A 64 -4.53 0.27 15.89
CA VAL A 64 -5.37 0.69 14.75
C VAL A 64 -4.49 1.24 13.62
N GLU A 65 -3.51 2.10 13.90
CA GLU A 65 -2.62 2.65 12.88
C GLU A 65 -1.75 1.56 12.22
N ALA A 66 -1.25 0.59 13.00
CA ALA A 66 -0.53 -0.55 12.46
C ALA A 66 -1.40 -1.38 11.50
N LEU A 67 -2.65 -1.67 11.89
CA LEU A 67 -3.59 -2.43 11.07
C LEU A 67 -4.04 -1.68 9.80
N LYS A 68 -4.11 -0.35 9.83
CA LYS A 68 -4.39 0.50 8.66
C LYS A 68 -3.31 0.44 7.58
N CYS A 69 -2.13 -0.04 7.90
CA CYS A 69 -1.05 -0.23 6.94
C CYS A 69 -1.04 -1.62 6.29
N VAL A 70 -1.89 -2.57 6.71
CA VAL A 70 -1.89 -3.95 6.22
C VAL A 70 -2.83 -4.12 5.03
N PHE A 71 -2.28 -4.37 3.85
CA PHE A 71 -3.07 -4.69 2.66
C PHE A 71 -3.82 -6.00 2.81
N GLY A 72 -5.05 -6.01 2.33
CA GLY A 72 -6.02 -7.10 2.51
C GLY A 72 -7.10 -6.77 3.53
N ILE A 73 -6.83 -5.88 4.48
CA ILE A 73 -7.82 -5.43 5.47
C ILE A 73 -8.73 -4.38 4.83
N VAL A 74 -10.05 -4.61 4.89
CA VAL A 74 -11.05 -3.62 4.46
C VAL A 74 -11.78 -2.98 5.65
N GLY A 75 -11.74 -3.63 6.82
CA GLY A 75 -12.35 -3.11 8.03
C GLY A 75 -11.71 -3.67 9.28
N ILE A 76 -11.47 -2.79 10.25
CA ILE A 76 -10.98 -3.09 11.59
C ILE A 76 -12.12 -2.80 12.54
N CYS A 77 -12.66 -3.82 13.21
CA CYS A 77 -13.80 -3.69 14.08
C CYS A 77 -13.40 -4.02 15.52
N PRO A 78 -13.28 -3.03 16.42
CA PRO A 78 -13.20 -3.32 17.85
C PRO A 78 -14.44 -4.11 18.26
N VAL A 79 -14.28 -5.33 18.77
CA VAL A 79 -15.37 -6.29 18.97
C VAL A 79 -15.42 -6.76 20.41
N VAL A 80 -16.63 -6.93 20.91
CA VAL A 80 -16.91 -7.67 22.15
C VAL A 80 -17.31 -9.09 21.77
N LEU A 81 -16.63 -10.07 22.37
CA LEU A 81 -16.89 -11.49 22.17
C LEU A 81 -17.64 -12.02 23.38
N LEU A 82 -18.84 -12.55 23.14
CA LEU A 82 -19.74 -13.05 24.17
C LEU A 82 -19.94 -14.56 24.01
N GLU A 83 -20.09 -15.27 25.14
CA GLU A 83 -20.59 -16.64 25.14
C GLU A 83 -22.10 -16.63 24.85
N ASP A 84 -22.60 -17.71 24.27
CA ASP A 84 -24.05 -17.86 24.02
C ASP A 84 -24.77 -18.37 25.26
N GLU A 85 -25.34 -17.46 26.01
CA GLU A 85 -26.16 -17.73 27.18
C GLU A 85 -27.65 -17.42 26.93
N GLY A 86 -28.04 -17.32 25.63
CA GLY A 86 -29.40 -17.00 25.20
C GLY A 86 -29.63 -15.51 24.92
N PHE A 87 -30.80 -15.23 24.32
CA PHE A 87 -31.13 -13.90 23.83
C PHE A 87 -31.22 -12.82 24.91
N ASP A 88 -31.82 -13.14 26.08
CA ASP A 88 -31.96 -12.14 27.15
C ASP A 88 -30.59 -11.69 27.67
N LYS A 89 -29.68 -12.64 27.86
CA LYS A 89 -28.29 -12.30 28.25
C LYS A 89 -27.57 -11.50 27.18
N LEU A 90 -27.74 -11.86 25.91
CA LEU A 90 -27.21 -11.09 24.79
C LEU A 90 -27.74 -9.64 24.80
N ALA A 91 -29.03 -9.44 25.08
CA ALA A 91 -29.65 -8.12 25.16
C ALA A 91 -29.03 -7.26 26.29
N GLU A 92 -28.84 -7.85 27.48
CA GLU A 92 -28.17 -7.18 28.61
C GLU A 92 -26.75 -6.73 28.21
N GLU A 93 -25.98 -7.60 27.56
CA GLU A 93 -24.59 -7.27 27.12
C GLU A 93 -24.55 -6.22 26.02
N VAL A 94 -25.52 -6.22 25.10
CA VAL A 94 -25.63 -5.15 24.06
C VAL A 94 -25.97 -3.82 24.70
N ILE A 95 -26.88 -3.78 25.68
CA ILE A 95 -27.19 -2.56 26.43
C ILE A 95 -25.96 -2.05 27.19
N ALA A 96 -25.22 -2.92 27.87
CA ALA A 96 -23.98 -2.57 28.56
C ALA A 96 -22.90 -2.05 27.55
N TYR A 97 -22.84 -2.62 26.36
CA TYR A 97 -21.98 -2.15 25.28
C TYR A 97 -22.36 -0.73 24.84
N ILE A 98 -23.66 -0.46 24.64
CA ILE A 98 -24.17 0.87 24.25
C ILE A 98 -23.86 1.91 25.32
N ASP A 99 -24.01 1.58 26.60
CA ASP A 99 -23.69 2.47 27.70
C ASP A 99 -22.22 2.89 27.70
N LYS A 100 -21.36 1.94 27.43
CA LYS A 100 -19.91 2.17 27.43
C LYS A 100 -19.44 2.97 26.22
N VAL A 101 -20.01 2.72 25.03
CA VAL A 101 -19.51 3.27 23.76
C VAL A 101 -20.19 4.58 23.38
N TYR A 102 -21.47 4.75 23.77
CA TYR A 102 -22.29 5.91 23.39
C TYR A 102 -22.80 6.65 24.62
N PRO A 103 -22.06 7.63 25.15
CA PRO A 103 -22.56 8.44 26.29
C PRO A 103 -23.82 9.23 25.93
N ASP A 104 -23.89 9.82 24.74
CA ASP A 104 -25.10 10.42 24.19
C ASP A 104 -25.94 9.36 23.48
N LYS A 105 -27.23 9.28 23.86
CA LYS A 105 -28.20 8.32 23.30
C LYS A 105 -29.09 8.93 22.21
N HIS A 106 -28.89 10.19 21.83
CA HIS A 106 -29.66 10.84 20.77
C HIS A 106 -29.13 10.46 19.37
N PHE A 107 -29.37 9.23 18.94
CA PHE A 107 -28.96 8.77 17.63
C PHE A 107 -30.01 7.87 16.97
N THR A 108 -29.95 7.76 15.64
CA THR A 108 -30.70 6.76 14.89
C THR A 108 -29.86 5.48 14.75
N PHE A 109 -30.50 4.34 14.83
CA PHE A 109 -29.79 3.06 14.78
C PHE A 109 -30.51 1.99 13.95
N LYS A 110 -29.75 0.96 13.62
CA LYS A 110 -30.20 -0.29 13.04
C LYS A 110 -29.47 -1.46 13.72
N VAL A 111 -30.18 -2.52 13.98
CA VAL A 111 -29.59 -3.82 14.33
C VAL A 111 -29.37 -4.65 13.07
N ASN A 112 -28.20 -5.25 12.93
CA ASN A 112 -27.81 -6.09 11.80
C ASN A 112 -27.27 -7.43 12.32
N ALA A 113 -28.17 -8.36 12.62
CA ALA A 113 -27.83 -9.69 13.05
C ALA A 113 -27.52 -10.61 11.86
N ARG A 114 -26.49 -11.44 11.99
CA ARG A 114 -26.10 -12.49 11.04
C ARG A 114 -25.84 -13.78 11.75
N ARG A 115 -26.44 -14.89 11.27
CA ARG A 115 -26.21 -16.22 11.81
C ARG A 115 -25.27 -17.01 10.90
N ALA A 116 -24.04 -17.25 11.35
CA ALA A 116 -23.17 -18.27 10.76
C ALA A 116 -23.52 -19.66 11.35
N ARG A 117 -23.91 -19.70 12.61
CA ARG A 117 -24.40 -20.89 13.30
C ARG A 117 -25.93 -20.99 13.17
N LYS A 118 -26.39 -21.92 12.34
CA LYS A 118 -27.83 -22.05 11.98
C LYS A 118 -28.72 -22.64 13.10
N ASN A 119 -28.13 -23.30 14.08
CA ASN A 119 -28.85 -23.89 15.21
C ASN A 119 -29.20 -22.90 16.34
N TYR A 120 -28.97 -21.61 16.16
CA TYR A 120 -29.42 -20.57 17.08
C TYR A 120 -30.97 -20.48 17.04
N PRO A 121 -31.65 -20.37 18.19
CA PRO A 121 -33.12 -20.52 18.27
C PRO A 121 -33.90 -19.46 17.48
N MET A 122 -33.34 -18.27 17.30
CA MET A 122 -33.99 -17.15 16.62
C MET A 122 -33.42 -16.91 15.21
N GLU A 123 -34.26 -16.49 14.28
CA GLU A 123 -33.83 -16.02 12.96
C GLU A 123 -33.18 -14.63 13.05
N SER A 124 -32.35 -14.30 12.06
CA SER A 124 -31.65 -12.97 12.02
C SER A 124 -32.62 -11.79 12.06
N MET A 125 -33.79 -11.92 11.40
CA MET A 125 -34.81 -10.87 11.40
C MET A 125 -35.51 -10.76 12.77
N GLU A 126 -35.74 -11.88 13.44
CA GLU A 126 -36.30 -11.90 14.79
C GLU A 126 -35.35 -11.27 15.81
N ILE A 127 -34.03 -11.57 15.69
CA ILE A 127 -32.99 -10.94 16.53
C ILE A 127 -32.97 -9.42 16.28
N ASN A 128 -33.05 -8.96 15.02
CA ASN A 128 -33.08 -7.53 14.70
C ASN A 128 -34.26 -6.84 15.37
N ALA A 129 -35.47 -7.40 15.28
CA ALA A 129 -36.67 -6.81 15.82
C ALA A 129 -36.63 -6.81 17.37
N ALA A 130 -36.37 -7.95 17.97
CA ALA A 130 -36.35 -8.09 19.43
C ALA A 130 -35.26 -7.27 20.11
N MET A 131 -34.04 -7.20 19.49
CA MET A 131 -32.95 -6.38 20.00
C MET A 131 -33.25 -4.89 19.81
N GLY A 132 -33.88 -4.50 18.69
CA GLY A 132 -34.33 -3.15 18.46
C GLY A 132 -35.31 -2.67 19.52
N GLU A 133 -36.31 -3.52 19.91
CA GLU A 133 -37.24 -3.25 20.99
C GLU A 133 -36.50 -3.07 22.32
N LYS A 134 -35.61 -3.99 22.71
CA LYS A 134 -34.81 -3.88 23.93
C LYS A 134 -34.00 -2.57 24.01
N ILE A 135 -33.44 -2.12 22.89
CA ILE A 135 -32.68 -0.88 22.84
C ILE A 135 -33.61 0.34 23.00
N LEU A 136 -34.79 0.35 22.35
CA LEU A 136 -35.78 1.43 22.50
C LEU A 136 -36.34 1.50 23.92
N ASP A 137 -36.58 0.35 24.57
CA ASP A 137 -37.04 0.31 25.94
C ASP A 137 -36.00 0.86 26.92
N ALA A 138 -34.72 0.55 26.70
CA ALA A 138 -33.62 1.05 27.53
C ALA A 138 -33.32 2.52 27.30
N TYR A 139 -33.44 2.98 26.04
CA TYR A 139 -33.08 4.34 25.61
C TYR A 139 -34.18 4.95 24.74
N PRO A 140 -35.25 5.51 25.33
CA PRO A 140 -36.39 6.09 24.60
C PRO A 140 -36.03 7.28 23.70
N GLU A 141 -34.88 7.91 23.91
CA GLU A 141 -34.36 8.99 23.09
C GLU A 141 -33.75 8.51 21.75
N THR A 142 -33.47 7.21 21.60
CA THR A 142 -32.99 6.62 20.33
C THR A 142 -34.15 6.42 19.35
N LYS A 143 -33.83 6.31 18.05
CA LYS A 143 -34.82 6.00 17.01
C LYS A 143 -34.29 4.97 16.04
N VAL A 144 -35.16 4.07 15.60
CA VAL A 144 -34.82 3.10 14.55
C VAL A 144 -34.87 3.78 13.18
N ASP A 145 -33.79 3.65 12.42
CA ASP A 145 -33.74 4.01 11.00
C ASP A 145 -33.03 2.89 10.22
N VAL A 146 -33.80 2.14 9.45
CA VAL A 146 -33.28 0.99 8.68
C VAL A 146 -32.60 1.40 7.38
N HIS A 147 -32.79 2.62 6.91
CA HIS A 147 -32.26 3.12 5.62
C HIS A 147 -31.01 3.95 5.80
N HIS A 148 -31.02 4.91 6.74
CA HIS A 148 -29.93 5.87 6.97
C HIS A 148 -29.54 5.94 8.47
N PRO A 149 -29.20 4.81 9.13
CA PRO A 149 -28.86 4.82 10.54
C PRO A 149 -27.52 5.53 10.77
N GLN A 150 -27.42 6.30 11.85
CA GLN A 150 -26.17 6.85 12.34
C GLN A 150 -25.27 5.77 12.96
N VAL A 151 -25.90 4.77 13.60
CA VAL A 151 -25.21 3.63 14.26
C VAL A 151 -25.78 2.31 13.75
N VAL A 152 -24.91 1.35 13.40
CA VAL A 152 -25.30 -0.01 13.07
C VAL A 152 -24.73 -0.95 14.12
N PHE A 153 -25.59 -1.54 14.94
CA PHE A 153 -25.20 -2.59 15.89
C PHE A 153 -25.13 -3.93 15.17
N ASN A 154 -23.91 -4.40 14.89
CA ASN A 154 -23.70 -5.68 14.26
C ASN A 154 -23.61 -6.77 15.31
N ILE A 155 -24.39 -7.85 15.12
CA ILE A 155 -24.44 -9.02 15.97
C ILE A 155 -24.19 -10.25 15.09
N GLU A 156 -23.00 -10.85 15.18
CA GLU A 156 -22.69 -12.07 14.42
C GLU A 156 -22.74 -13.30 15.34
N ILE A 157 -23.74 -14.16 15.15
CA ILE A 157 -23.89 -15.43 15.88
C ILE A 157 -22.95 -16.47 15.24
N ARG A 158 -21.82 -16.74 15.91
CA ARG A 158 -20.79 -17.70 15.52
C ARG A 158 -20.52 -18.70 16.64
N ALA A 159 -19.27 -19.22 16.77
CA ALA A 159 -18.86 -19.98 17.94
C ALA A 159 -19.05 -19.15 19.22
N LYS A 160 -18.55 -17.91 19.21
CA LYS A 160 -18.94 -16.84 20.13
C LYS A 160 -19.82 -15.83 19.41
N ILE A 161 -20.54 -15.01 20.15
CA ILE A 161 -21.34 -13.92 19.60
C ILE A 161 -20.45 -12.67 19.51
N ASN A 162 -20.34 -12.10 18.32
CA ASN A 162 -19.58 -10.87 18.07
C ASN A 162 -20.52 -9.66 18.10
N VAL A 163 -20.24 -8.69 18.94
CA VAL A 163 -20.97 -7.41 19.01
C VAL A 163 -20.03 -6.25 18.72
N TYR A 164 -20.34 -5.45 17.71
CA TYR A 164 -19.59 -4.26 17.34
C TYR A 164 -20.45 -3.26 16.57
N SER A 165 -20.10 -1.97 16.64
CA SER A 165 -20.77 -0.91 15.89
C SER A 165 -19.78 -0.07 15.07
N THR A 166 -18.51 -0.07 15.43
CA THR A 166 -17.46 0.67 14.74
C THR A 166 -16.78 -0.19 13.70
N ILE A 167 -16.61 0.35 12.49
CA ILE A 167 -15.83 -0.27 11.41
C ILE A 167 -14.85 0.78 10.90
N ILE A 168 -13.59 0.65 11.29
CA ILE A 168 -12.51 1.54 10.84
C ILE A 168 -12.04 1.05 9.48
N PRO A 169 -12.02 1.90 8.42
CA PRO A 169 -11.58 1.49 7.10
C PRO A 169 -10.11 1.07 7.08
N GLY A 170 -9.82 -0.07 6.46
CA GLY A 170 -8.47 -0.51 6.12
C GLY A 170 -8.09 -0.13 4.67
N PRO A 171 -6.84 -0.39 4.25
CA PRO A 171 -6.35 -0.03 2.92
C PRO A 171 -6.93 -0.87 1.77
N GLY A 172 -7.53 -2.01 2.09
CA GLY A 172 -8.01 -2.97 1.09
C GLY A 172 -6.88 -3.67 0.33
N GLY A 173 -7.18 -4.18 -0.86
CA GLY A 173 -6.21 -4.86 -1.71
C GLY A 173 -5.95 -6.31 -1.33
N MET A 174 -4.72 -6.78 -1.58
CA MET A 174 -4.27 -8.15 -1.37
C MET A 174 -3.06 -8.19 -0.42
N PRO A 175 -2.91 -9.22 0.40
CA PRO A 175 -1.73 -9.37 1.27
C PRO A 175 -0.44 -9.39 0.46
N VAL A 176 0.55 -8.62 0.89
CA VAL A 176 1.87 -8.56 0.25
C VAL A 176 2.54 -9.94 0.23
N GLY A 177 3.25 -10.24 -0.85
CA GLY A 177 3.90 -11.53 -1.07
C GLY A 177 3.04 -12.58 -1.78
N THR A 178 1.76 -12.28 -2.08
CA THR A 178 0.87 -13.22 -2.76
C THR A 178 0.94 -13.15 -4.29
N ASN A 179 1.57 -12.11 -4.87
CA ASN A 179 1.62 -11.88 -6.32
C ASN A 179 3.05 -11.57 -6.83
N GLY A 180 4.05 -12.25 -6.27
CA GLY A 180 5.43 -12.11 -6.74
C GLY A 180 6.10 -10.83 -6.27
N LYS A 181 7.18 -10.43 -6.97
CA LYS A 181 8.07 -9.32 -6.61
C LYS A 181 8.34 -8.43 -7.83
N ALA A 182 8.47 -7.13 -7.62
CA ALA A 182 8.80 -6.17 -8.68
C ALA A 182 9.81 -5.13 -8.20
N MET A 183 10.55 -4.54 -9.15
CA MET A 183 11.57 -3.50 -8.92
C MET A 183 10.96 -2.13 -9.20
N LEU A 184 10.89 -1.29 -8.18
CA LEU A 184 10.43 0.09 -8.29
C LEU A 184 11.59 1.01 -8.65
N LEU A 185 11.46 1.78 -9.73
CA LEU A 185 12.35 2.92 -9.98
C LEU A 185 11.87 4.06 -9.06
N LEU A 186 12.53 4.18 -7.92
CA LEU A 186 12.19 5.16 -6.88
C LEU A 186 12.99 6.44 -7.08
N SER A 187 12.32 7.58 -7.03
CA SER A 187 12.92 8.91 -7.08
C SER A 187 12.46 9.77 -5.90
N GLY A 188 13.03 10.95 -5.75
CA GLY A 188 12.61 11.92 -4.73
C GLY A 188 11.29 12.65 -5.06
N GLY A 189 10.64 12.35 -6.18
CA GLY A 189 9.37 12.95 -6.59
C GLY A 189 8.15 12.33 -5.94
N ILE A 190 6.99 12.92 -6.21
CA ILE A 190 5.68 12.51 -5.66
C ILE A 190 5.21 11.17 -6.25
N ASP A 191 5.50 10.91 -7.52
CA ASP A 191 4.84 9.89 -8.33
C ASP A 191 5.35 8.46 -8.02
N SER A 192 6.65 8.28 -7.87
CA SER A 192 7.23 6.93 -7.70
C SER A 192 6.86 6.25 -6.38
N PRO A 193 6.79 6.92 -5.21
CA PRO A 193 6.30 6.29 -3.99
C PRO A 193 4.84 5.84 -4.11
N VAL A 194 3.99 6.66 -4.75
CA VAL A 194 2.59 6.34 -5.01
C VAL A 194 2.47 5.12 -5.92
N ALA A 195 3.30 5.03 -6.96
CA ALA A 195 3.33 3.87 -7.85
C ALA A 195 3.71 2.58 -7.09
N GLY A 196 4.73 2.66 -6.24
CA GLY A 196 5.14 1.55 -5.36
C GLY A 196 4.01 1.09 -4.45
N TYR A 197 3.36 2.03 -3.76
CA TYR A 197 2.19 1.75 -2.91
C TYR A 197 1.06 1.06 -3.68
N MET A 198 0.71 1.55 -4.87
CA MET A 198 -0.40 1.01 -5.66
C MET A 198 -0.15 -0.43 -6.13
N ILE A 199 1.09 -0.75 -6.51
CA ILE A 199 1.45 -2.11 -6.93
C ILE A 199 1.57 -3.03 -5.70
N ALA A 200 2.17 -2.58 -4.60
CA ALA A 200 2.21 -3.34 -3.35
C ALA A 200 0.81 -3.71 -2.86
N LYS A 201 -0.17 -2.80 -3.00
CA LYS A 201 -1.59 -3.04 -2.69
C LYS A 201 -2.20 -4.22 -3.46
N ARG A 202 -1.58 -4.65 -4.57
CA ARG A 202 -2.00 -5.84 -5.33
C ARG A 202 -1.30 -7.12 -4.87
N GLY A 203 -0.62 -7.09 -3.72
CA GLY A 203 0.05 -8.24 -3.13
C GLY A 203 1.48 -8.46 -3.63
N VAL A 204 2.07 -7.48 -4.30
CA VAL A 204 3.42 -7.55 -4.86
C VAL A 204 4.44 -7.08 -3.82
N THR A 205 5.48 -7.87 -3.61
CA THR A 205 6.67 -7.46 -2.83
C THR A 205 7.49 -6.46 -3.65
N ILE A 206 8.02 -5.42 -3.01
CA ILE A 206 8.75 -4.35 -3.67
C ILE A 206 10.23 -4.39 -3.27
N ASP A 207 11.12 -4.37 -4.27
CA ASP A 207 12.48 -3.83 -4.13
C ASP A 207 12.55 -2.52 -4.92
N ALA A 208 13.57 -1.70 -4.69
CA ALA A 208 13.68 -0.41 -5.33
C ALA A 208 15.09 -0.15 -5.88
N THR A 209 15.16 0.63 -6.95
CA THR A 209 16.39 1.16 -7.53
C THR A 209 16.31 2.68 -7.54
N TYR A 210 17.33 3.35 -7.04
CA TYR A 210 17.49 4.80 -7.06
C TYR A 210 18.80 5.17 -7.78
N PHE A 211 18.73 6.12 -8.68
CA PHE A 211 19.90 6.64 -9.42
C PHE A 211 20.41 7.90 -8.74
N HIS A 212 21.61 7.80 -8.19
CA HIS A 212 22.30 8.88 -7.50
C HIS A 212 23.48 9.38 -8.36
N ALA A 213 23.69 10.69 -8.43
CA ALA A 213 24.73 11.27 -9.27
C ALA A 213 25.59 12.28 -8.47
N PRO A 214 26.40 11.84 -7.50
CA PRO A 214 27.30 12.72 -6.77
C PRO A 214 28.42 13.25 -7.70
N PRO A 215 28.90 14.51 -7.55
CA PRO A 215 28.48 15.50 -6.56
C PRO A 215 27.25 16.33 -6.98
N TYR A 216 26.65 16.05 -8.11
CA TYR A 216 25.53 16.82 -8.68
C TYR A 216 24.24 16.63 -7.89
N THR A 217 23.98 15.43 -7.35
CA THR A 217 22.92 15.20 -6.35
C THR A 217 23.53 15.14 -4.95
N SER A 218 22.86 15.75 -3.98
CA SER A 218 23.35 15.82 -2.61
C SER A 218 23.02 14.55 -1.81
N GLU A 219 23.74 14.33 -0.70
CA GLU A 219 23.39 13.30 0.26
C GLU A 219 21.98 13.51 0.88
N ARG A 220 21.50 14.77 0.93
CA ARG A 220 20.12 15.06 1.36
C ARG A 220 19.09 14.56 0.34
N ALA A 221 19.40 14.60 -0.95
CA ALA A 221 18.55 14.01 -1.98
C ALA A 221 18.47 12.48 -1.82
N LYS A 222 19.59 11.81 -1.55
CA LYS A 222 19.64 10.38 -1.23
C LYS A 222 18.83 10.06 0.03
N GLN A 223 19.01 10.84 1.12
CA GLN A 223 18.27 10.66 2.36
C GLN A 223 16.76 10.81 2.15
N LYS A 224 16.32 11.78 1.35
CA LYS A 224 14.92 11.97 0.96
C LYS A 224 14.34 10.69 0.33
N VAL A 225 15.07 10.06 -0.58
CA VAL A 225 14.63 8.80 -1.22
C VAL A 225 14.58 7.65 -0.23
N VAL A 226 15.54 7.56 0.69
CA VAL A 226 15.52 6.58 1.80
C VAL A 226 14.27 6.78 2.67
N ASP A 227 13.91 8.02 2.98
CA ASP A 227 12.72 8.30 3.80
C ASP A 227 11.43 7.98 3.05
N LEU A 228 11.37 8.23 1.74
CA LEU A 228 10.25 7.80 0.90
C LEU A 228 10.15 6.26 0.81
N ALA A 229 11.29 5.57 0.72
CA ALA A 229 11.32 4.10 0.76
C ALA A 229 10.76 3.56 2.09
N LYS A 230 11.09 4.19 3.22
CA LYS A 230 10.51 3.82 4.53
C LYS A 230 8.98 4.00 4.55
N ILE A 231 8.47 5.06 3.95
CA ILE A 231 7.02 5.30 3.87
C ILE A 231 6.33 4.19 3.06
N VAL A 232 6.89 3.82 1.91
CA VAL A 232 6.35 2.71 1.12
C VAL A 232 6.46 1.38 1.88
N ALA A 233 7.58 1.16 2.58
CA ALA A 233 7.86 -0.06 3.34
C ALA A 233 6.87 -0.29 4.51
N LYS A 234 6.27 0.76 5.08
CA LYS A 234 5.17 0.61 6.07
C LYS A 234 4.02 -0.25 5.54
N TYR A 235 3.78 -0.21 4.23
CA TYR A 235 2.70 -0.93 3.57
C TYR A 235 3.17 -2.20 2.86
N SER A 236 4.34 -2.15 2.20
CA SER A 236 4.87 -3.25 1.37
C SER A 236 5.70 -4.27 2.15
N GLY A 237 6.02 -3.97 3.42
CA GLY A 237 7.08 -4.68 4.13
C GLY A 237 8.47 -4.23 3.68
N PRO A 238 9.54 -4.90 4.13
CA PRO A 238 10.92 -4.50 3.89
C PRO A 238 11.26 -4.33 2.41
N ILE A 239 12.07 -3.31 2.10
CA ILE A 239 12.54 -2.98 0.74
C ILE A 239 14.06 -3.01 0.72
N ASN A 240 14.66 -3.70 -0.26
CA ASN A 240 16.08 -3.52 -0.58
C ASN A 240 16.19 -2.38 -1.59
N LEU A 241 16.76 -1.25 -1.17
CA LEU A 241 16.98 -0.08 -2.01
C LEU A 241 18.38 -0.14 -2.62
N HIS A 242 18.45 -0.34 -3.93
CA HIS A 242 19.68 -0.34 -4.71
C HIS A 242 20.00 1.11 -5.12
N VAL A 243 21.03 1.70 -4.49
CA VAL A 243 21.52 3.04 -4.81
C VAL A 243 22.63 2.91 -5.84
N VAL A 244 22.33 3.32 -7.06
CA VAL A 244 23.21 3.18 -8.23
C VAL A 244 23.92 4.51 -8.49
N ASN A 245 25.25 4.52 -8.48
CA ASN A 245 25.99 5.69 -8.93
C ASN A 245 25.88 5.84 -10.45
N PHE A 246 25.19 6.86 -10.88
CA PHE A 246 24.90 7.12 -12.30
C PHE A 246 25.74 8.27 -12.91
N THR A 247 26.66 8.86 -12.14
CA THR A 247 27.42 10.05 -12.51
C THR A 247 28.17 9.89 -13.81
N ASP A 248 29.01 8.86 -13.91
CA ASP A 248 29.91 8.71 -15.07
C ASP A 248 29.15 8.34 -16.35
N ILE A 249 28.08 7.53 -16.19
CA ILE A 249 27.16 7.23 -17.30
C ILE A 249 26.48 8.52 -17.79
N GLN A 250 25.97 9.33 -16.88
CA GLN A 250 25.26 10.57 -17.19
C GLN A 250 26.19 11.60 -17.88
N LEU A 251 27.40 11.76 -17.37
CA LEU A 251 28.39 12.64 -17.97
C LEU A 251 28.81 12.18 -19.38
N TYR A 252 29.03 10.88 -19.55
CA TYR A 252 29.40 10.32 -20.85
C TYR A 252 28.29 10.49 -21.89
N ILE A 253 27.04 10.28 -21.50
CA ILE A 253 25.88 10.55 -22.37
C ILE A 253 25.80 12.04 -22.71
N TYR A 254 26.02 12.94 -21.73
CA TYR A 254 26.02 14.39 -21.93
C TYR A 254 27.08 14.85 -22.93
N GLU A 255 28.27 14.24 -22.88
CA GLU A 255 29.40 14.60 -23.77
C GLU A 255 29.21 14.09 -25.21
N GLN A 256 28.56 12.90 -25.38
CA GLN A 256 28.54 12.22 -26.67
C GLN A 256 27.23 12.38 -27.45
N CYS A 257 26.11 12.68 -26.74
CA CYS A 257 24.77 12.68 -27.35
C CYS A 257 24.20 14.11 -27.48
N PRO A 258 23.28 14.36 -28.44
CA PRO A 258 22.54 15.61 -28.52
C PRO A 258 21.79 15.93 -27.24
N HIS A 259 21.89 17.16 -26.75
CA HIS A 259 21.34 17.55 -25.47
C HIS A 259 19.78 17.43 -25.41
N GLU A 260 19.13 17.66 -26.56
CA GLU A 260 17.66 17.51 -26.66
C GLU A 260 17.14 16.09 -26.38
N GLU A 261 17.99 15.05 -26.58
CA GLU A 261 17.67 13.65 -26.41
C GLU A 261 18.18 13.04 -25.08
N LEU A 262 18.96 13.80 -24.32
CA LEU A 262 19.63 13.34 -23.10
C LEU A 262 18.67 12.62 -22.14
N THR A 263 17.53 13.22 -21.86
CA THR A 263 16.56 12.64 -20.90
C THR A 263 16.06 11.26 -21.37
N ILE A 264 15.82 11.08 -22.66
CA ILE A 264 15.35 9.81 -23.22
C ILE A 264 16.47 8.76 -23.14
N ILE A 265 17.69 9.12 -23.58
CA ILE A 265 18.82 8.20 -23.58
C ILE A 265 19.20 7.80 -22.14
N MET A 266 19.31 8.76 -21.22
CA MET A 266 19.57 8.46 -19.80
C MET A 266 18.53 7.49 -19.23
N ARG A 267 17.23 7.74 -19.45
CA ARG A 267 16.17 6.86 -18.97
C ARG A 267 16.25 5.46 -19.56
N ARG A 268 16.68 5.30 -20.80
CA ARG A 268 16.90 3.98 -21.41
C ARG A 268 17.99 3.19 -20.65
N TYR A 269 19.09 3.84 -20.28
CA TYR A 269 20.15 3.20 -19.49
C TYR A 269 19.72 2.95 -18.03
N MET A 270 18.94 3.84 -17.42
CA MET A 270 18.33 3.61 -16.12
C MET A 270 17.40 2.37 -16.14
N MET A 271 16.58 2.23 -17.17
CA MET A 271 15.71 1.06 -17.33
C MET A 271 16.51 -0.23 -17.50
N LYS A 272 17.59 -0.23 -18.28
CA LYS A 272 18.51 -1.39 -18.45
C LYS A 272 19.12 -1.81 -17.10
N LEU A 273 19.64 -0.85 -16.32
CA LEU A 273 20.21 -1.11 -15.00
C LEU A 273 19.17 -1.60 -14.00
N ALA A 274 18.00 -0.97 -13.97
CA ALA A 274 16.89 -1.42 -13.10
C ALA A 274 16.44 -2.84 -13.46
N GLU A 275 16.38 -3.21 -14.73
CA GLU A 275 16.07 -4.57 -15.18
C GLU A 275 17.16 -5.57 -14.79
N HIS A 276 18.44 -5.18 -14.83
CA HIS A 276 19.54 -6.01 -14.34
C HIS A 276 19.35 -6.37 -12.87
N PHE A 277 19.16 -5.37 -11.99
CA PHE A 277 18.92 -5.60 -10.58
C PHE A 277 17.60 -6.35 -10.32
N ALA A 278 16.58 -6.11 -11.13
CA ALA A 278 15.31 -6.83 -11.05
C ALA A 278 15.52 -8.34 -11.28
N LYS A 279 16.29 -8.72 -12.31
CA LYS A 279 16.60 -10.11 -12.62
C LYS A 279 17.40 -10.78 -11.52
N GLU A 280 18.44 -10.13 -11.00
CA GLU A 280 19.25 -10.64 -9.88
C GLU A 280 18.42 -10.88 -8.62
N ASN A 281 17.46 -9.99 -8.36
CA ASN A 281 16.60 -10.06 -7.18
C ASN A 281 15.28 -10.83 -7.43
N LYS A 282 15.19 -11.59 -8.54
CA LYS A 282 14.03 -12.42 -8.91
C LYS A 282 12.72 -11.62 -9.01
N CYS A 283 12.80 -10.36 -9.39
CA CYS A 283 11.63 -9.57 -9.71
C CYS A 283 11.03 -10.00 -11.06
N LEU A 284 9.71 -9.87 -11.19
CA LEU A 284 8.97 -10.27 -12.38
C LEU A 284 8.62 -9.08 -13.30
N GLY A 285 9.02 -7.88 -12.93
CA GLY A 285 8.78 -6.66 -13.70
C GLY A 285 9.30 -5.42 -13.01
N LEU A 286 9.23 -4.30 -13.73
CA LEU A 286 9.61 -2.97 -13.26
C LEU A 286 8.36 -2.17 -12.92
N ILE A 287 8.48 -1.21 -12.02
CA ILE A 287 7.41 -0.26 -11.67
C ILE A 287 7.96 1.14 -11.88
N THR A 288 7.21 1.99 -12.58
CA THR A 288 7.53 3.41 -12.75
C THR A 288 6.35 4.29 -12.38
N GLY A 289 6.63 5.52 -11.93
CA GLY A 289 5.63 6.54 -11.60
C GLY A 289 5.23 7.42 -12.79
N GLU A 290 5.30 6.92 -14.00
CA GLU A 290 5.01 7.69 -15.22
C GLU A 290 3.51 7.92 -15.41
N SER A 291 3.16 9.15 -15.85
CA SER A 291 1.81 9.54 -16.29
C SER A 291 1.90 10.23 -17.65
N ILE A 292 1.00 9.89 -18.58
CA ILE A 292 1.03 10.44 -19.96
C ILE A 292 0.86 11.95 -19.92
N GLY A 293 1.82 12.67 -20.55
CA GLY A 293 1.72 14.11 -20.75
C GLY A 293 2.06 14.96 -19.51
N GLN A 294 2.44 14.38 -18.40
CA GLN A 294 2.77 15.14 -17.19
C GLN A 294 4.06 15.97 -17.36
N VAL A 295 5.07 15.41 -18.02
CA VAL A 295 6.32 16.09 -18.39
C VAL A 295 6.73 15.71 -19.80
N THR A 296 7.69 16.46 -20.38
CA THR A 296 8.14 16.29 -21.77
C THR A 296 8.66 14.88 -22.10
N SER A 297 9.26 14.20 -21.13
CA SER A 297 9.76 12.81 -21.26
C SER A 297 8.68 11.73 -21.07
N GLN A 298 7.44 12.11 -20.86
CA GLN A 298 6.31 11.19 -20.61
C GLN A 298 5.22 11.29 -21.69
N THR A 299 5.59 11.68 -22.91
CA THR A 299 4.73 11.52 -24.08
C THR A 299 4.64 10.05 -24.48
N MET A 300 3.63 9.65 -25.22
CA MET A 300 3.51 8.25 -25.69
C MET A 300 4.75 7.79 -26.47
N GLN A 301 5.31 8.68 -27.31
CA GLN A 301 6.53 8.37 -28.07
C GLN A 301 7.75 8.22 -27.15
N SER A 302 7.89 9.10 -26.15
CA SER A 302 8.98 9.02 -25.16
C SER A 302 8.87 7.74 -24.32
N LEU A 303 7.65 7.38 -23.88
CA LEU A 303 7.39 6.14 -23.13
C LEU A 303 7.70 4.91 -23.99
N ALA A 304 7.32 4.90 -25.28
CA ALA A 304 7.64 3.82 -26.20
C ALA A 304 9.17 3.66 -26.38
N ALA A 305 9.89 4.79 -26.54
CA ALA A 305 11.35 4.80 -26.69
C ALA A 305 12.06 4.27 -25.44
N THR A 306 11.61 4.65 -24.24
CA THR A 306 12.21 4.15 -22.98
C THR A 306 11.83 2.70 -22.68
N ASN A 307 10.63 2.27 -23.08
CA ASN A 307 10.17 0.89 -22.87
C ASN A 307 10.87 -0.13 -23.77
N GLU A 308 11.32 0.27 -24.95
CA GLU A 308 11.94 -0.61 -25.96
C GLU A 308 13.12 -1.42 -25.41
N VAL A 309 13.90 -0.86 -24.49
CA VAL A 309 15.08 -1.52 -23.90
C VAL A 309 14.74 -2.56 -22.83
N CYS A 310 13.46 -2.66 -22.42
CA CYS A 310 13.03 -3.57 -21.39
C CYS A 310 12.55 -4.90 -21.99
N THR A 311 12.98 -6.00 -21.39
CA THR A 311 12.52 -7.35 -21.74
C THR A 311 11.48 -7.86 -20.74
N MET A 312 11.34 -7.19 -19.59
CA MET A 312 10.36 -7.47 -18.55
C MET A 312 9.13 -6.56 -18.70
N PRO A 313 7.96 -6.95 -18.16
CA PRO A 313 6.82 -6.04 -18.05
C PRO A 313 7.17 -4.79 -17.25
N VAL A 314 6.70 -3.63 -17.72
CA VAL A 314 6.81 -2.36 -17.00
C VAL A 314 5.42 -1.93 -16.55
N TYR A 315 5.20 -1.94 -15.24
CA TYR A 315 3.94 -1.56 -14.61
C TYR A 315 3.91 -0.05 -14.37
N ARG A 316 2.91 0.62 -14.92
CA ARG A 316 2.71 2.07 -14.82
C ARG A 316 1.35 2.35 -14.18
N PRO A 317 1.21 2.21 -12.86
CA PRO A 317 -0.10 2.33 -12.20
C PRO A 317 -0.71 3.73 -12.32
N LEU A 318 0.11 4.75 -12.58
CA LEU A 318 -0.31 6.16 -12.67
C LEU A 318 -0.54 6.64 -14.10
N ILE A 319 -0.43 5.78 -15.10
CA ILE A 319 -0.35 6.17 -16.52
C ILE A 319 -1.50 7.08 -17.00
N GLY A 320 -2.69 6.92 -16.45
CA GLY A 320 -3.87 7.72 -16.78
C GLY A 320 -4.32 8.70 -15.68
N PHE A 321 -3.52 8.86 -14.62
CA PHE A 321 -3.86 9.76 -13.50
C PHE A 321 -3.40 11.18 -13.81
N ASP A 322 -4.19 12.16 -13.38
CA ASP A 322 -3.75 13.55 -13.32
C ASP A 322 -2.92 13.81 -12.05
N LYS A 323 -2.31 14.99 -11.99
CA LYS A 323 -1.43 15.34 -10.86
C LYS A 323 -2.16 15.40 -9.53
N GLN A 324 -3.43 15.84 -9.52
CA GLN A 324 -4.20 15.97 -8.29
C GLN A 324 -4.59 14.60 -7.71
N GLU A 325 -4.91 13.64 -8.56
CA GLU A 325 -5.20 12.27 -8.14
C GLU A 325 -3.97 11.63 -7.48
N ILE A 326 -2.78 11.86 -8.04
CA ILE A 326 -1.52 11.36 -7.49
C ILE A 326 -1.20 12.04 -6.15
N VAL A 327 -1.35 13.36 -6.05
CA VAL A 327 -1.14 14.12 -4.82
C VAL A 327 -2.07 13.62 -3.71
N THR A 328 -3.33 13.39 -4.00
CA THR A 328 -4.32 12.87 -3.03
C THR A 328 -3.87 11.52 -2.42
N ILE A 329 -3.31 10.64 -3.25
CA ILE A 329 -2.79 9.36 -2.75
C ILE A 329 -1.49 9.57 -1.94
N SER A 330 -0.61 10.48 -2.41
CA SER A 330 0.65 10.82 -1.72
C SER A 330 0.40 11.38 -0.32
N GLU A 331 -0.59 12.27 -0.18
CA GLU A 331 -1.03 12.78 1.13
C GLU A 331 -1.59 11.67 2.01
N LYS A 332 -2.43 10.80 1.45
CA LYS A 332 -3.03 9.67 2.17
C LYS A 332 -2.01 8.70 2.77
N ILE A 333 -0.85 8.54 2.14
CA ILE A 333 0.23 7.65 2.61
C ILE A 333 1.34 8.39 3.34
N ASP A 334 1.15 9.66 3.68
CA ASP A 334 2.12 10.54 4.35
C ASP A 334 3.44 10.73 3.57
N ALA A 335 3.42 10.60 2.23
CA ALA A 335 4.59 10.76 1.38
C ALA A 335 4.75 12.18 0.82
N TYR A 336 3.68 12.97 0.79
CA TYR A 336 3.67 14.26 0.10
C TYR A 336 4.69 15.24 0.66
N GLU A 337 4.70 15.49 1.97
CA GLU A 337 5.60 16.47 2.60
C GLU A 337 7.08 16.12 2.38
N THR A 338 7.42 14.83 2.44
CA THR A 338 8.79 14.38 2.11
C THR A 338 9.10 14.58 0.63
N SER A 339 8.13 14.27 -0.26
CA SER A 339 8.32 14.36 -1.71
C SER A 339 8.57 15.78 -2.23
N ILE A 340 8.02 16.80 -1.57
CA ILE A 340 8.16 18.21 -1.98
C ILE A 340 9.40 18.90 -1.42
N LEU A 341 10.22 18.21 -0.61
CA LEU A 341 11.48 18.77 -0.13
C LEU A 341 12.37 19.19 -1.32
N PRO A 342 13.09 20.35 -1.25
CA PRO A 342 13.77 20.98 -2.37
C PRO A 342 15.13 20.33 -2.68
N TYR A 343 15.16 18.99 -2.82
CA TYR A 343 16.37 18.25 -3.20
C TYR A 343 16.13 17.58 -4.57
N GLU A 344 17.00 17.92 -5.51
CA GLU A 344 16.83 17.52 -6.91
C GLU A 344 17.32 16.10 -7.18
N ASP A 345 16.62 15.41 -8.09
CA ASP A 345 17.00 14.10 -8.63
C ASP A 345 18.01 14.25 -9.79
N CYS A 346 18.74 13.17 -10.11
CA CYS A 346 19.73 13.14 -11.18
C CYS A 346 19.16 13.52 -12.56
N CYS A 347 17.90 13.21 -12.84
CA CYS A 347 17.25 13.52 -14.12
C CYS A 347 17.03 15.02 -14.37
N THR A 348 17.10 15.86 -13.35
CA THR A 348 16.85 17.31 -13.47
C THR A 348 18.12 18.13 -13.71
N ILE A 349 19.30 17.54 -13.51
CA ILE A 349 20.57 18.27 -13.51
C ILE A 349 21.01 18.73 -14.94
N PHE A 350 20.78 17.88 -15.94
CA PHE A 350 21.19 18.11 -17.31
C PHE A 350 19.99 18.19 -18.27
N VAL A 351 18.97 18.96 -17.89
CA VAL A 351 17.78 19.13 -18.74
C VAL A 351 18.09 20.11 -19.88
N ALA A 352 17.81 19.68 -21.10
CA ALA A 352 17.90 20.55 -22.26
C ALA A 352 16.87 21.69 -22.18
N LYS A 353 17.22 22.88 -22.77
CA LYS A 353 16.24 23.97 -22.90
C LYS A 353 15.01 23.58 -23.71
N HIS A 354 15.19 22.68 -24.69
CA HIS A 354 14.15 22.17 -25.57
C HIS A 354 14.27 20.65 -25.69
N PRO A 355 13.82 19.88 -24.70
CA PRO A 355 13.89 18.44 -24.78
C PRO A 355 12.93 17.88 -25.84
N VAL A 356 13.34 16.83 -26.53
CA VAL A 356 12.51 16.17 -27.54
C VAL A 356 11.26 15.54 -26.88
N THR A 357 10.09 15.84 -27.46
CA THR A 357 8.80 15.29 -27.01
C THR A 357 8.28 14.16 -27.92
N LYS A 358 8.86 14.05 -29.12
CA LYS A 358 8.53 13.02 -30.10
C LYS A 358 9.82 12.38 -30.63
N PRO A 359 10.55 11.61 -29.77
CA PRO A 359 11.81 11.00 -30.16
C PRO A 359 11.59 10.03 -31.34
N ASN A 360 12.54 10.04 -32.27
CA ASN A 360 12.64 9.08 -33.35
C ASN A 360 13.59 7.97 -32.93
N LEU A 361 13.11 6.73 -32.86
CA LEU A 361 13.90 5.58 -32.41
C LEU A 361 15.19 5.37 -33.23
N ASN A 362 15.16 5.60 -34.54
CA ASN A 362 16.36 5.47 -35.39
C ASN A 362 17.43 6.51 -35.03
N VAL A 363 17.01 7.72 -34.66
CA VAL A 363 17.93 8.77 -34.19
C VAL A 363 18.51 8.38 -32.84
N ILE A 364 17.65 7.98 -31.89
CA ILE A 364 18.10 7.50 -30.58
C ILE A 364 19.12 6.37 -30.72
N HIS A 365 18.84 5.35 -31.55
CA HIS A 365 19.78 4.24 -31.77
C HIS A 365 21.11 4.70 -32.39
N ASN A 366 21.07 5.68 -33.31
CA ASN A 366 22.31 6.24 -33.89
C ASN A 366 23.13 6.99 -32.83
N ASP A 367 22.48 7.72 -31.95
CA ASP A 367 23.16 8.43 -30.88
C ASP A 367 23.68 7.46 -29.80
N GLU A 368 22.95 6.42 -29.45
CA GLU A 368 23.44 5.35 -28.55
C GLU A 368 24.68 4.64 -29.12
N ARG A 369 24.86 4.53 -30.46
CA ARG A 369 26.08 3.95 -31.04
C ARG A 369 27.33 4.78 -30.74
N LYS A 370 27.20 6.07 -30.52
CA LYS A 370 28.33 6.96 -30.13
C LYS A 370 28.86 6.58 -28.72
N LEU A 371 28.04 5.92 -27.93
CA LEU A 371 28.40 5.51 -26.58
C LEU A 371 29.14 4.16 -26.53
N SER A 372 29.18 3.41 -27.64
CA SER A 372 29.64 2.00 -27.69
C SER A 372 31.06 1.76 -27.17
N GLU A 373 31.91 2.81 -27.14
CA GLU A 373 33.32 2.67 -26.69
C GLU A 373 33.42 2.39 -25.16
N LYS A 374 32.59 3.05 -24.34
CA LYS A 374 32.77 3.04 -22.86
C LYS A 374 31.52 2.65 -22.08
N ILE A 375 30.35 2.74 -22.70
CA ILE A 375 29.07 2.65 -21.94
C ILE A 375 28.92 1.32 -21.20
N ASP A 376 29.35 0.20 -21.81
CA ASP A 376 29.23 -1.12 -21.19
C ASP A 376 30.14 -1.23 -19.95
N ALA A 377 31.37 -0.68 -20.02
CA ALA A 377 32.27 -0.65 -18.87
C ALA A 377 31.71 0.25 -17.74
N LEU A 378 31.14 1.40 -18.07
CA LEU A 378 30.54 2.32 -17.09
C LEU A 378 29.30 1.69 -16.43
N MET A 379 28.49 0.98 -17.21
CA MET A 379 27.34 0.24 -16.65
C MET A 379 27.79 -0.89 -15.72
N GLN A 380 28.85 -1.63 -16.10
CA GLN A 380 29.39 -2.69 -15.25
C GLN A 380 29.94 -2.11 -13.95
N GLU A 381 30.65 -1.00 -14.00
CA GLU A 381 31.13 -0.31 -12.79
C GLU A 381 29.99 0.14 -11.89
N ALA A 382 28.91 0.68 -12.47
CA ALA A 382 27.72 1.07 -11.70
C ALA A 382 27.03 -0.15 -11.04
N ILE A 383 27.05 -1.32 -11.68
CA ILE A 383 26.57 -2.58 -11.13
C ILE A 383 27.46 -3.07 -9.99
N ASP A 384 28.77 -3.09 -10.21
CA ASP A 384 29.75 -3.61 -9.25
C ASP A 384 29.87 -2.75 -7.98
N THR A 385 29.53 -1.46 -8.08
CA THR A 385 29.63 -0.49 -6.98
C THR A 385 28.27 -0.14 -6.36
N VAL A 386 27.20 -0.84 -6.70
CA VAL A 386 25.88 -0.57 -6.15
C VAL A 386 25.86 -0.69 -4.62
N GLU A 387 25.31 0.31 -3.96
CA GLU A 387 25.04 0.25 -2.50
C GLU A 387 23.61 -0.27 -2.27
N VAL A 388 23.48 -1.29 -1.47
CA VAL A 388 22.16 -1.85 -1.10
C VAL A 388 21.83 -1.46 0.33
N ILE A 389 20.76 -0.68 0.50
CA ILE A 389 20.25 -0.26 1.82
C ILE A 389 19.02 -1.09 2.12
N HIS A 390 19.06 -1.84 3.23
CA HIS A 390 17.90 -2.56 3.72
C HIS A 390 16.98 -1.60 4.48
N ILE A 391 15.78 -1.40 3.99
CA ILE A 391 14.75 -0.53 4.57
C ILE A 391 13.72 -1.41 5.28
N GLU A 392 13.64 -1.31 6.58
CA GLU A 392 12.57 -1.94 7.35
C GLU A 392 11.28 -1.11 7.24
N GLY A 393 10.14 -1.79 7.15
CA GLY A 393 8.83 -1.16 7.06
C GLY A 393 8.29 -0.66 8.39
#